data_6691d664c3dbe57160c585bf5f4193f0
#
_entry.id   6691d664c3dbe57160c585bf5f4193f0
#
_cell.length_a   1.000
_cell.length_b   1.000
_cell.length_c   1.000
_cell.angle_alpha   90.00
_cell.angle_beta   90.00
_cell.angle_gamma   90.00
#
_symmetry.space_group_name_H-M   'P 1'
#
loop_
_entity.id
_entity.type
_entity.pdbx_description
1 polymer ?
#
loop_
_entity_poly.entity_id
_entity_poly.type
_entity_poly.pdbx_seq_one_letter_code
_entity_poly.pdbx_strand_id
1 'polypeptide(L)'
;VHNIFEENNTVYVVEENEDLIPFEEYVERSNGHLEWDIARPLFMPVISALEALHKRGVGHYAIAPKNMYITASGKIKISGFASENERKRGTPLKSQLFSGAAAPEQYDDNFPLDDITDIYGFCATLFYALTGHMPKSAVERRKDSRLLMSTTTVKRLPPHVVSALANGLQVERENRITDFDELRSQLSVAHTAKAIQDEISRTAS
;
A
#
# COMPACT_ATOMS: atom_id res chain seq x y z
N VAL A 1 -15.22 10.03 -13.12
CA VAL A 1 -15.56 11.45 -13.09
C VAL A 1 -16.48 11.75 -14.25
N HIS A 2 -17.67 12.30 -13.98
CA HIS A 2 -18.66 12.65 -15.00
C HIS A 2 -18.51 14.11 -15.45
N ASN A 3 -18.16 14.99 -14.53
CA ASN A 3 -17.99 16.41 -14.82
C ASN A 3 -17.05 17.08 -13.83
N ILE A 4 -16.42 18.17 -14.25
CA ILE A 4 -15.65 19.07 -13.39
C ILE A 4 -16.07 20.50 -13.77
N PHE A 5 -16.46 21.29 -12.78
CA PHE A 5 -16.84 22.69 -13.03
C PHE A 5 -16.45 23.58 -11.84
N GLU A 6 -16.32 24.87 -12.12
CA GLU A 6 -16.04 25.89 -11.10
C GLU A 6 -17.30 26.67 -10.80
N GLU A 7 -17.63 26.82 -9.52
CA GLU A 7 -18.70 27.67 -9.02
C GLU A 7 -18.38 28.08 -7.57
N ASN A 8 -18.85 29.23 -7.14
CA ASN A 8 -18.66 29.74 -5.77
C ASN A 8 -17.17 29.77 -5.33
N ASN A 9 -16.27 30.10 -6.24
CA ASN A 9 -14.81 30.12 -6.02
C ASN A 9 -14.26 28.75 -5.52
N THR A 10 -14.86 27.68 -6.00
CA THR A 10 -14.51 26.28 -5.66
C THR A 10 -14.66 25.41 -6.90
N VAL A 11 -13.87 24.32 -6.96
CA VAL A 11 -13.98 23.30 -8.00
C VAL A 11 -14.84 22.15 -7.51
N TYR A 12 -15.84 21.79 -8.30
CA TYR A 12 -16.71 20.64 -8.06
C TYR A 12 -16.32 19.50 -8.99
N VAL A 13 -16.13 18.33 -8.41
CA VAL A 13 -15.88 17.09 -9.16
C VAL A 13 -17.11 16.19 -8.99
N VAL A 14 -17.80 15.92 -10.10
CA VAL A 14 -18.98 15.05 -10.12
C VAL A 14 -18.53 13.63 -10.47
N GLU A 15 -18.74 12.73 -9.57
CA GLU A 15 -18.41 11.31 -9.74
C GLU A 15 -19.68 10.45 -9.75
N GLU A 16 -19.55 9.22 -10.23
CA GLU A 16 -20.60 8.21 -10.11
C GLU A 16 -20.88 7.92 -8.63
N ASN A 17 -22.16 7.89 -8.28
CA ASN A 17 -22.55 7.47 -6.94
C ASN A 17 -22.56 5.94 -6.88
N GLU A 18 -21.58 5.36 -6.21
CA GLU A 18 -21.44 3.94 -6.02
C GLU A 18 -21.69 3.56 -4.55
N ASP A 19 -22.28 2.38 -4.34
CA ASP A 19 -22.35 1.78 -3.01
C ASP A 19 -20.95 1.27 -2.64
N LEU A 20 -20.27 2.01 -1.79
CA LEU A 20 -18.91 1.76 -1.36
C LEU A 20 -18.88 1.47 0.15
N ILE A 21 -18.18 0.41 0.54
CA ILE A 21 -17.89 0.11 1.94
C ILE A 21 -16.48 0.61 2.24
N PRO A 22 -16.27 1.47 3.26
CA PRO A 22 -14.93 1.84 3.72
C PRO A 22 -14.09 0.59 4.02
N PHE A 23 -12.84 0.57 3.56
CA PHE A 23 -12.01 -0.63 3.69
C PHE A 23 -11.74 -1.01 5.15
N GLU A 24 -11.58 -0.01 6.03
CA GLU A 24 -11.44 -0.25 7.47
C GLU A 24 -12.65 -0.99 8.05
N GLU A 25 -13.86 -0.58 7.66
CA GLU A 25 -15.12 -1.23 8.07
C GLU A 25 -15.23 -2.66 7.52
N TYR A 26 -14.80 -2.88 6.27
CA TYR A 26 -14.77 -4.22 5.68
C TYR A 26 -13.84 -5.16 6.45
N VAL A 27 -12.64 -4.70 6.82
CA VAL A 27 -11.69 -5.48 7.63
C VAL A 27 -12.25 -5.75 9.03
N GLU A 28 -12.86 -4.74 9.66
CA GLU A 28 -13.47 -4.89 10.99
C GLU A 28 -14.59 -5.94 10.97
N ARG A 29 -15.48 -5.90 9.99
CA ARG A 29 -16.55 -6.90 9.79
C ARG A 29 -16.01 -8.31 9.49
N SER A 30 -14.77 -8.42 9.04
CA SER A 30 -14.06 -9.68 8.75
C SER A 30 -13.24 -10.20 9.94
N ASN A 31 -13.75 -10.05 11.18
CA ASN A 31 -13.08 -10.42 12.42
C ASN A 31 -11.78 -9.64 12.69
N GLY A 32 -11.68 -8.41 12.19
CA GLY A 32 -10.56 -7.50 12.41
C GLY A 32 -9.33 -7.76 11.54
N HIS A 33 -9.35 -8.76 10.67
CA HIS A 33 -8.28 -9.02 9.70
C HIS A 33 -8.79 -9.90 8.55
N LEU A 34 -8.06 -9.91 7.44
CA LEU A 34 -8.32 -10.78 6.30
C LEU A 34 -7.34 -11.96 6.29
N GLU A 35 -7.82 -13.13 5.86
CA GLU A 35 -6.94 -14.22 5.45
C GLU A 35 -6.29 -13.91 4.10
N TRP A 36 -5.11 -14.48 3.83
CA TRP A 36 -4.40 -14.19 2.58
C TRP A 36 -5.20 -14.54 1.33
N ASP A 37 -5.95 -15.64 1.36
CA ASP A 37 -6.79 -16.08 0.24
C ASP A 37 -7.91 -15.08 -0.10
N ILE A 38 -8.34 -14.27 0.89
CA ILE A 38 -9.30 -13.18 0.71
C ILE A 38 -8.59 -11.88 0.30
N ALA A 39 -7.46 -11.56 0.94
CA ALA A 39 -6.72 -10.34 0.66
C ALA A 39 -6.08 -10.35 -0.74
N ARG A 40 -5.54 -11.49 -1.17
CA ARG A 40 -4.83 -11.64 -2.45
C ARG A 40 -5.64 -11.17 -3.65
N PRO A 41 -6.86 -11.68 -3.93
CA PRO A 41 -7.65 -11.24 -5.07
C PRO A 41 -8.09 -9.78 -5.00
N LEU A 42 -8.15 -9.18 -3.81
CA LEU A 42 -8.43 -7.76 -3.60
C LEU A 42 -7.21 -6.88 -3.94
N PHE A 43 -6.02 -7.26 -3.46
CA PHE A 43 -4.83 -6.42 -3.54
C PHE A 43 -4.03 -6.59 -4.85
N MET A 44 -4.02 -7.75 -5.47
CA MET A 44 -3.25 -7.96 -6.71
C MET A 44 -3.69 -7.02 -7.85
N PRO A 45 -4.99 -6.75 -8.08
CA PRO A 45 -5.42 -5.75 -9.07
C PRO A 45 -4.97 -4.31 -8.74
N VAL A 46 -4.82 -3.98 -7.45
CA VAL A 46 -4.35 -2.65 -7.01
C VAL A 46 -2.91 -2.41 -7.48
N ILE A 47 -2.03 -3.41 -7.44
CA ILE A 47 -0.66 -3.32 -7.96
C ILE A 47 -0.70 -2.91 -9.44
N SER A 48 -1.54 -3.55 -10.24
CA SER A 48 -1.67 -3.24 -11.68
C SER A 48 -2.23 -1.83 -11.92
N ALA A 49 -3.14 -1.38 -11.07
CA ALA A 49 -3.70 -0.02 -11.16
C ALA A 49 -2.64 1.04 -10.82
N LEU A 50 -1.88 0.84 -9.75
CA LEU A 50 -0.78 1.75 -9.38
C LEU A 50 0.30 1.80 -10.44
N GLU A 51 0.75 0.64 -10.94
CA GLU A 51 1.71 0.56 -12.04
C GLU A 51 1.23 1.33 -13.29
N ALA A 52 -0.06 1.20 -13.64
CA ALA A 52 -0.63 1.91 -14.79
C ALA A 52 -0.69 3.43 -14.59
N LEU A 53 -0.87 3.91 -13.35
CA LEU A 53 -0.80 5.33 -12.99
C LEU A 53 0.62 5.85 -13.10
N HIS A 54 1.59 5.17 -12.48
CA HIS A 54 3.00 5.57 -12.50
C HIS A 54 3.58 5.59 -13.93
N LYS A 55 3.22 4.64 -14.78
CA LYS A 55 3.57 4.67 -16.23
C LYS A 55 3.04 5.91 -16.96
N ARG A 56 2.08 6.62 -16.40
CA ARG A 56 1.54 7.90 -16.91
C ARG A 56 2.08 9.11 -16.15
N GLY A 57 3.06 8.92 -15.27
CA GLY A 57 3.64 9.98 -14.44
C GLY A 57 2.74 10.42 -13.30
N VAL A 58 1.78 9.59 -12.86
CA VAL A 58 0.86 9.88 -11.76
C VAL A 58 1.14 8.94 -10.60
N GLY A 59 1.71 9.46 -9.52
CA GLY A 59 1.79 8.74 -8.24
C GLY A 59 0.55 9.01 -7.39
N HIS A 60 0.21 8.07 -6.51
CA HIS A 60 -0.91 8.24 -5.58
C HIS A 60 -0.47 8.92 -4.27
N TYR A 61 0.63 8.49 -3.69
CA TYR A 61 1.34 9.00 -2.49
C TYR A 61 0.49 9.14 -1.21
N ALA A 62 -0.72 8.58 -1.22
CA ALA A 62 -1.62 8.55 -0.07
C ALA A 62 -2.33 7.19 0.05
N ILE A 63 -1.66 6.10 -0.35
CA ILE A 63 -2.20 4.74 -0.19
C ILE A 63 -2.28 4.43 1.31
N ALA A 64 -3.52 4.29 1.79
CA ALA A 64 -3.83 3.98 3.19
C ALA A 64 -5.22 3.35 3.28
N PRO A 65 -5.55 2.59 4.36
CA PRO A 65 -6.87 1.99 4.53
C PRO A 65 -8.02 3.00 4.39
N LYS A 66 -7.84 4.23 4.87
CA LYS A 66 -8.83 5.32 4.79
C LYS A 66 -9.14 5.80 3.37
N ASN A 67 -8.25 5.57 2.44
CA ASN A 67 -8.40 5.94 1.04
C ASN A 67 -8.79 4.74 0.14
N MET A 68 -9.18 3.63 0.76
CA MET A 68 -9.65 2.45 0.06
C MET A 68 -11.11 2.13 0.40
N TYR A 69 -11.81 1.59 -0.58
CA TYR A 69 -13.20 1.18 -0.47
C TYR A 69 -13.40 -0.15 -1.17
N ILE A 70 -14.37 -0.94 -0.71
CA ILE A 70 -14.85 -2.14 -1.39
C ILE A 70 -16.10 -1.78 -2.16
N THR A 71 -16.08 -2.06 -3.46
CA THR A 71 -17.23 -1.90 -4.36
C THR A 71 -18.23 -3.05 -4.17
N ALA A 72 -19.47 -2.87 -4.66
CA ALA A 72 -20.48 -3.94 -4.70
C ALA A 72 -20.01 -5.20 -5.47
N SER A 73 -19.07 -5.06 -6.41
CA SER A 73 -18.46 -6.17 -7.15
C SER A 73 -17.29 -6.84 -6.41
N GLY A 74 -17.01 -6.45 -5.15
CA GLY A 74 -15.93 -7.02 -4.34
C GLY A 74 -14.52 -6.64 -4.81
N LYS A 75 -14.35 -5.44 -5.37
CA LYS A 75 -13.04 -4.91 -5.79
C LYS A 75 -12.63 -3.73 -4.90
N ILE A 76 -11.32 -3.52 -4.75
CA ILE A 76 -10.82 -2.29 -4.13
C ILE A 76 -10.91 -1.14 -5.12
N LYS A 77 -11.53 -0.03 -4.68
CA LYS A 77 -11.46 1.29 -5.28
C LYS A 77 -10.55 2.16 -4.43
N ILE A 78 -9.59 2.85 -5.05
CA ILE A 78 -8.68 3.77 -4.39
C ILE A 78 -9.15 5.19 -4.65
N SER A 79 -9.08 6.05 -3.64
CA SER A 79 -9.40 7.47 -3.72
C SER A 79 -8.38 8.30 -2.94
N GLY A 80 -8.55 9.62 -2.92
CA GLY A 80 -7.77 10.49 -2.06
C GLY A 80 -6.31 10.60 -2.46
N PHE A 81 -6.03 10.77 -3.76
CA PHE A 81 -4.69 11.09 -4.26
C PHE A 81 -4.09 12.25 -3.46
N ALA A 82 -2.82 12.15 -3.09
CA ALA A 82 -2.14 13.25 -2.43
C ALA A 82 -2.00 14.43 -3.39
N SER A 83 -2.52 15.58 -2.97
CA SER A 83 -2.29 16.86 -3.64
C SER A 83 -0.92 17.40 -3.23
N GLU A 84 0.14 16.70 -3.64
CA GLU A 84 1.48 16.93 -3.13
C GLU A 84 1.96 18.36 -3.37
N ASN A 85 1.70 18.91 -4.56
CA ASN A 85 2.10 20.28 -4.90
C ASN A 85 1.39 21.35 -4.08
N GLU A 86 0.14 21.10 -3.70
CA GLU A 86 -0.69 22.00 -2.91
C GLU A 86 -0.45 21.84 -1.40
N ARG A 87 0.18 20.73 -0.97
CA ARG A 87 0.43 20.38 0.44
C ARG A 87 1.90 20.49 0.84
N LYS A 88 2.72 21.17 0.03
CA LYS A 88 4.12 21.43 0.34
C LYS A 88 4.26 22.39 1.52
N ARG A 89 5.44 22.34 2.14
CA ARG A 89 5.81 23.24 3.23
C ARG A 89 5.59 24.70 2.83
N GLY A 90 4.89 25.46 3.68
CA GLY A 90 4.56 26.86 3.41
C GLY A 90 3.21 27.08 2.72
N THR A 91 2.48 26.02 2.35
CA THR A 91 1.09 26.13 1.90
C THR A 91 0.12 26.08 3.10
N PRO A 92 -1.12 26.59 2.98
CA PRO A 92 -2.12 26.52 4.05
C PRO A 92 -2.66 25.10 4.29
N LEU A 93 -2.42 24.16 3.39
CA LEU A 93 -2.90 22.79 3.49
C LEU A 93 -1.92 21.92 4.28
N LYS A 94 -2.45 21.14 5.23
CA LYS A 94 -1.64 20.17 5.98
C LYS A 94 -1.21 19.01 5.08
N SER A 95 0.00 18.49 5.33
CA SER A 95 0.46 17.25 4.71
C SER A 95 -0.54 16.10 4.96
N GLN A 96 -0.75 15.28 3.94
CA GLN A 96 -1.66 14.12 3.98
C GLN A 96 -0.89 12.85 4.35
N LEU A 97 -0.20 12.88 5.48
CA LEU A 97 0.60 11.76 5.98
C LEU A 97 -0.26 10.86 6.88
N PHE A 98 -0.50 9.64 6.42
CA PHE A 98 -1.20 8.62 7.20
C PHE A 98 -0.20 7.83 8.03
N SER A 99 -0.33 7.89 9.36
CA SER A 99 0.57 7.20 10.29
C SER A 99 0.62 5.70 10.00
N GLY A 100 1.82 5.17 9.84
CA GLY A 100 2.06 3.78 9.48
C GLY A 100 2.05 3.50 7.97
N ALA A 101 1.28 4.26 7.17
CA ALA A 101 1.23 4.10 5.72
C ALA A 101 2.14 5.08 4.96
N ALA A 102 2.40 6.27 5.52
CA ALA A 102 3.32 7.22 4.91
C ALA A 102 4.77 6.71 4.98
N ALA A 103 5.42 6.67 3.83
CA ALA A 103 6.81 6.27 3.71
C ALA A 103 7.78 7.29 4.36
N PRO A 104 8.99 6.87 4.79
CA PRO A 104 9.95 7.77 5.43
C PRO A 104 10.28 9.03 4.63
N GLU A 105 10.39 8.92 3.31
CA GLU A 105 10.70 10.02 2.40
C GLU A 105 9.59 11.08 2.35
N GLN A 106 8.35 10.73 2.62
CA GLN A 106 7.22 11.66 2.63
C GLN A 106 7.27 12.68 3.78
N TYR A 107 8.14 12.47 4.75
CA TYR A 107 8.38 13.40 5.85
C TYR A 107 9.48 14.42 5.54
N ASP A 108 10.07 14.37 4.34
CA ASP A 108 11.11 15.30 3.86
C ASP A 108 10.69 15.91 2.51
N ASP A 109 10.35 17.20 2.53
CA ASP A 109 9.88 17.95 1.35
C ASP A 109 10.91 18.02 0.20
N ASN A 110 12.17 17.68 0.46
CA ASN A 110 13.23 17.69 -0.55
C ASN A 110 13.43 16.32 -1.23
N PHE A 111 12.74 15.30 -0.76
CA PHE A 111 12.89 13.97 -1.31
C PHE A 111 11.87 13.71 -2.42
N PRO A 112 12.29 13.22 -3.60
CA PRO A 112 11.36 12.89 -4.67
C PRO A 112 10.51 11.68 -4.29
N LEU A 113 9.22 11.73 -4.60
CA LEU A 113 8.29 10.60 -4.46
C LEU A 113 8.14 9.89 -5.79
N ASP A 114 8.04 8.57 -5.75
CA ASP A 114 7.92 7.69 -6.93
C ASP A 114 7.25 6.34 -6.58
N ASP A 115 7.42 5.34 -7.45
CA ASP A 115 6.89 3.98 -7.32
C ASP A 115 7.18 3.37 -5.95
N ILE A 116 8.42 3.53 -5.46
CA ILE A 116 8.89 2.95 -4.19
C ILE A 116 8.12 3.53 -2.99
N THR A 117 7.68 4.79 -3.09
CA THR A 117 6.84 5.44 -2.08
C THR A 117 5.45 4.81 -2.03
N ASP A 118 4.80 4.59 -3.18
CA ASP A 118 3.49 3.95 -3.23
C ASP A 118 3.55 2.46 -2.88
N ILE A 119 4.66 1.78 -3.17
CA ILE A 119 4.90 0.40 -2.72
C ILE A 119 4.91 0.31 -1.20
N TYR A 120 5.54 1.28 -0.49
CA TYR A 120 5.49 1.31 0.97
C TYR A 120 4.05 1.46 1.48
N GLY A 121 3.29 2.42 0.97
CA GLY A 121 1.88 2.65 1.34
C GLY A 121 1.00 1.42 1.06
N PHE A 122 1.20 0.79 -0.10
CA PHE A 122 0.54 -0.46 -0.45
C PHE A 122 0.84 -1.57 0.55
N CYS A 123 2.12 -1.83 0.84
CA CYS A 123 2.54 -2.86 1.79
C CYS A 123 2.05 -2.58 3.22
N ALA A 124 2.00 -1.31 3.64
CA ALA A 124 1.46 -0.92 4.93
C ALA A 124 -0.06 -1.16 5.02
N THR A 125 -0.78 -0.91 3.94
CA THR A 125 -2.23 -1.17 3.86
C THR A 125 -2.53 -2.66 3.79
N LEU A 126 -1.73 -3.43 3.05
CA LEU A 126 -1.82 -4.89 3.05
C LEU A 126 -1.47 -5.49 4.42
N PHE A 127 -0.45 -4.95 5.10
CA PHE A 127 -0.12 -5.33 6.48
C PHE A 127 -1.33 -5.11 7.40
N TYR A 128 -1.98 -3.93 7.32
CA TYR A 128 -3.20 -3.65 8.06
C TYR A 128 -4.30 -4.68 7.76
N ALA A 129 -4.56 -4.96 6.50
CA ALA A 129 -5.57 -5.93 6.09
C ALA A 129 -5.34 -7.31 6.71
N LEU A 130 -4.09 -7.75 6.79
CA LEU A 130 -3.71 -9.08 7.28
C LEU A 130 -3.54 -9.17 8.80
N THR A 131 -3.35 -8.04 9.49
CA THR A 131 -3.05 -8.02 10.95
C THR A 131 -4.10 -7.31 11.79
N GLY A 132 -4.95 -6.48 11.18
CA GLY A 132 -5.94 -5.64 11.85
C GLY A 132 -5.38 -4.35 12.44
N HIS A 133 -4.10 -4.08 12.28
CA HIS A 133 -3.49 -2.84 12.78
C HIS A 133 -2.41 -2.32 11.83
N MET A 134 -2.19 -1.01 11.83
CA MET A 134 -1.11 -0.41 11.05
C MET A 134 0.26 -0.78 11.62
N PRO A 135 1.31 -0.85 10.80
CA PRO A 135 2.67 -0.89 11.30
C PRO A 135 2.97 0.42 12.06
N LYS A 136 4.00 0.41 12.90
CA LYS A 136 4.51 1.65 13.50
C LYS A 136 4.84 2.66 12.42
N SER A 137 4.67 3.94 12.73
CA SER A 137 4.99 5.02 11.78
C SER A 137 6.46 4.95 11.31
N ALA A 138 6.73 5.45 10.10
CA ALA A 138 8.09 5.51 9.58
C ALA A 138 9.05 6.27 10.51
N VAL A 139 8.55 7.31 11.19
CA VAL A 139 9.33 8.09 12.17
C VAL A 139 9.75 7.23 13.38
N GLU A 140 8.85 6.39 13.89
CA GLU A 140 9.18 5.45 14.98
C GLU A 140 10.13 4.35 14.48
N ARG A 141 9.91 3.85 13.25
CA ARG A 141 10.71 2.78 12.66
C ARG A 141 12.12 3.22 12.25
N ARG A 142 12.39 4.51 12.08
CA ARG A 142 13.77 5.02 11.98
C ARG A 142 14.60 4.76 13.23
N LYS A 143 13.96 4.61 14.41
CA LYS A 143 14.63 4.27 15.68
C LYS A 143 14.74 2.77 15.90
N ASP A 144 13.76 2.02 15.43
CA ASP A 144 13.68 0.56 15.51
C ASP A 144 13.01 0.04 14.21
N SER A 145 13.82 -0.33 13.24
CA SER A 145 13.39 -0.70 11.89
C SER A 145 12.58 -2.01 11.82
N ARG A 146 12.49 -2.77 12.92
CA ARG A 146 11.80 -4.05 12.94
C ARG A 146 10.31 -3.91 12.58
N LEU A 147 9.86 -4.75 11.67
CA LEU A 147 8.43 -4.92 11.41
C LEU A 147 7.86 -5.90 12.45
N LEU A 148 7.09 -5.37 13.38
CA LEU A 148 6.54 -6.18 14.47
C LEU A 148 5.25 -6.87 14.02
N MET A 149 5.28 -8.20 13.98
CA MET A 149 4.12 -9.07 13.82
C MET A 149 4.04 -10.07 14.97
N SER A 150 2.82 -10.42 15.38
CA SER A 150 2.65 -11.48 16.38
C SER A 150 3.08 -12.83 15.81
N THR A 151 3.57 -13.72 16.67
CA THR A 151 3.92 -15.09 16.27
C THR A 151 2.74 -15.83 15.65
N THR A 152 1.52 -15.56 16.13
CA THR A 152 0.29 -16.14 15.59
C THR A 152 0.05 -15.67 14.15
N THR A 153 0.19 -14.37 13.89
CA THR A 153 0.06 -13.80 12.53
C THR A 153 1.10 -14.39 11.58
N VAL A 154 2.37 -14.45 11.99
CA VAL A 154 3.45 -15.01 11.15
C VAL A 154 3.19 -16.48 10.80
N LYS A 155 2.67 -17.29 11.75
CA LYS A 155 2.33 -18.69 11.48
C LYS A 155 1.12 -18.88 10.55
N ARG A 156 0.20 -17.91 10.54
CA ARG A 156 -1.01 -17.93 9.72
C ARG A 156 -0.74 -17.53 8.28
N LEU A 157 0.20 -16.62 8.06
CA LEU A 157 0.50 -16.09 6.74
C LEU A 157 1.49 -16.99 5.98
N PRO A 158 1.36 -17.09 4.63
CA PRO A 158 2.38 -17.74 3.81
C PRO A 158 3.75 -17.03 3.97
N PRO A 159 4.87 -17.76 4.05
CA PRO A 159 6.19 -17.17 4.26
C PRO A 159 6.58 -16.11 3.23
N HIS A 160 6.22 -16.30 1.95
CA HIS A 160 6.49 -15.32 0.90
C HIS A 160 5.76 -13.99 1.12
N VAL A 161 4.55 -14.01 1.69
CA VAL A 161 3.80 -12.78 2.02
C VAL A 161 4.47 -12.04 3.16
N VAL A 162 4.92 -12.74 4.20
CA VAL A 162 5.68 -12.15 5.32
C VAL A 162 6.96 -11.50 4.80
N SER A 163 7.70 -12.18 3.92
CA SER A 163 8.92 -11.65 3.30
C SER A 163 8.63 -10.42 2.42
N ALA A 164 7.60 -10.47 1.58
CA ALA A 164 7.22 -9.35 0.74
C ALA A 164 6.83 -8.11 1.56
N LEU A 165 6.08 -8.29 2.65
CA LEU A 165 5.76 -7.20 3.58
C LEU A 165 7.01 -6.63 4.25
N ALA A 166 7.93 -7.49 4.68
CA ALA A 166 9.19 -7.05 5.29
C ALA A 166 10.06 -6.26 4.31
N ASN A 167 10.13 -6.69 3.05
CA ASN A 167 10.90 -6.03 1.99
C ASN A 167 10.24 -4.73 1.52
N GLY A 168 8.91 -4.71 1.33
CA GLY A 168 8.17 -3.51 0.90
C GLY A 168 8.05 -2.44 1.98
N LEU A 169 8.21 -2.81 3.25
CA LEU A 169 8.18 -1.91 4.40
C LEU A 169 9.58 -1.57 4.93
N GLN A 170 10.65 -1.77 4.17
CA GLN A 170 11.97 -1.31 4.56
C GLN A 170 11.99 0.22 4.77
N VAL A 171 12.58 0.66 5.88
CA VAL A 171 12.70 2.08 6.22
C VAL A 171 13.68 2.74 5.26
N GLU A 172 14.84 2.09 5.07
CA GLU A 172 15.81 2.53 4.09
C GLU A 172 15.32 2.18 2.69
N ARG A 173 15.20 3.22 1.88
CA ARG A 173 14.64 3.13 0.53
C ARG A 173 15.41 2.18 -0.38
N GLU A 174 16.74 2.15 -0.25
CA GLU A 174 17.67 1.33 -1.03
C GLU A 174 17.48 -0.18 -0.78
N ASN A 175 16.88 -0.55 0.35
CA ASN A 175 16.61 -1.93 0.74
C ASN A 175 15.15 -2.34 0.46
N ARG A 176 14.32 -1.42 -0.08
CA ARG A 176 12.91 -1.66 -0.36
C ARG A 176 12.72 -2.26 -1.75
N ILE A 177 11.63 -2.98 -1.95
CA ILE A 177 11.15 -3.39 -3.28
C ILE A 177 11.15 -2.19 -4.22
N THR A 178 11.74 -2.34 -5.41
CA THR A 178 12.07 -1.24 -6.30
C THR A 178 10.98 -0.91 -7.31
N ASP A 179 10.14 -1.89 -7.66
CA ASP A 179 9.10 -1.72 -8.66
C ASP A 179 7.89 -2.66 -8.43
N PHE A 180 6.80 -2.40 -9.16
CA PHE A 180 5.56 -3.15 -9.03
C PHE A 180 5.65 -4.59 -9.56
N ASP A 181 6.55 -4.88 -10.49
CA ASP A 181 6.76 -6.24 -11.00
C ASP A 181 7.46 -7.09 -9.96
N GLU A 182 8.45 -6.56 -9.27
CA GLU A 182 9.10 -7.21 -8.13
C GLU A 182 8.10 -7.46 -7.00
N LEU A 183 7.28 -6.45 -6.64
CA LEU A 183 6.23 -6.58 -5.62
C LEU A 183 5.24 -7.71 -5.98
N ARG A 184 4.76 -7.73 -7.23
CA ARG A 184 3.86 -8.76 -7.74
C ARG A 184 4.50 -10.14 -7.68
N SER A 185 5.75 -10.23 -8.06
CA SER A 185 6.54 -11.48 -8.03
C SER A 185 6.68 -12.01 -6.60
N GLN A 186 7.06 -11.16 -5.66
CA GLN A 186 7.22 -11.56 -4.25
C GLN A 186 5.91 -11.99 -3.59
N LEU A 187 4.76 -11.40 -3.98
CA LEU A 187 3.43 -11.77 -3.49
C LEU A 187 2.82 -12.98 -4.22
N SER A 188 3.48 -13.55 -5.22
CA SER A 188 2.97 -14.70 -5.99
C SER A 188 3.55 -16.03 -5.50
N VAL A 189 2.74 -17.09 -5.51
CA VAL A 189 3.16 -18.46 -5.15
C VAL A 189 4.27 -18.98 -6.08
N ALA A 190 4.26 -18.56 -7.34
CA ALA A 190 5.25 -18.96 -8.34
C ALA A 190 6.69 -18.56 -7.97
N HIS A 191 6.86 -17.42 -7.31
CA HIS A 191 8.18 -16.97 -6.84
C HIS A 191 8.73 -17.90 -5.75
N THR A 192 7.90 -18.31 -4.80
CA THR A 192 8.30 -19.22 -3.72
C THR A 192 8.74 -20.59 -4.25
N ALA A 193 7.99 -21.15 -5.21
CA ALA A 193 8.33 -22.42 -5.85
C ALA A 193 9.67 -22.33 -6.60
N LYS A 194 9.92 -21.24 -7.32
CA LYS A 194 11.18 -21.02 -8.03
C LYS A 194 12.37 -20.83 -7.07
N ALA A 195 12.20 -20.06 -6.00
CA ALA A 195 13.25 -19.84 -4.99
C ALA A 195 13.63 -21.15 -4.29
N ILE A 196 12.67 -21.99 -3.94
CA ILE A 196 12.89 -23.32 -3.38
C ILE A 196 13.63 -24.21 -4.37
N GLN A 197 13.23 -24.20 -5.64
CA GLN A 197 13.91 -25.00 -6.69
C GLN A 197 15.34 -24.55 -6.93
N ASP A 198 15.58 -23.23 -6.93
CA ASP A 198 16.93 -22.66 -7.08
C ASP A 198 17.82 -23.00 -5.88
N GLU A 199 17.28 -23.03 -4.67
CA GLU A 199 18.00 -23.38 -3.45
C GLU A 199 18.31 -24.89 -3.40
N ILE A 200 17.38 -25.76 -3.79
CA ILE A 200 17.60 -27.19 -3.94
C ILE A 200 18.72 -27.46 -4.97
N SER A 201 18.69 -26.73 -6.08
CA SER A 201 19.69 -26.87 -7.15
C SER A 201 21.11 -26.43 -6.70
N ARG A 202 21.20 -25.42 -5.83
CA ARG A 202 22.49 -24.95 -5.25
C ARG A 202 23.06 -25.91 -4.20
N THR A 203 22.18 -26.55 -3.43
CA THR A 203 22.62 -27.52 -2.38
C THR A 203 22.94 -28.92 -2.94
N ALA A 204 22.50 -29.20 -4.17
CA ALA A 204 22.77 -30.46 -4.88
C ALA A 204 24.04 -30.42 -5.79
N SER A 205 24.76 -29.28 -5.84
CA SER A 205 25.98 -29.06 -6.57
C SER A 205 27.19 -29.02 -5.65
#